data_657842d87c0ee0f950b676bf10b3ab1b
#
_entry.id   657842d87c0ee0f950b676bf10b3ab1b
#
_cell.length_a   1.000
_cell.length_b   1.000
_cell.length_c   1.000
_cell.angle_alpha   90.00
_cell.angle_beta   90.00
_cell.angle_gamma   90.00
#
_symmetry.space_group_name_H-M   'P 1'
#
loop_
_entity.id
_entity.type
_entity.pdbx_description
1 polymer ?
#
loop_
_entity_poly.entity_id
_entity_poly.type
_entity_poly.pdbx_seq_one_letter_code
_entity_poly.pdbx_strand_id
1 'polypeptide(L)'
;EEGGSVHFLFQGGEPTLAGLDFFRFFLETERSMQRNISVFHSIQTNGICLDEEWASFFKANSFLVGLSLDGTQENHDLYRLDAAGQGTWDKVTHALALLDAYRVETNLLCVVTGQLARKPQRAFKSLCELGQHNLQFIPCLDPLDTIGGQAYSLTPELYGRFLCGVFDTWYQQLQRGNYISVRNFEDYLRILLGMPPTSCASSGSCGHYLTVEGDGSLYPCDFYV
;
A
#
# COMPACT_ATOMS: atom_id res chain seq x y z
N GLU A 1 -1.95 -28.22 -9.45
CA GLU A 1 -2.78 -27.94 -10.65
C GLU A 1 -1.89 -27.22 -11.66
N GLU A 2 -1.90 -27.64 -12.92
CA GLU A 2 -1.17 -26.96 -13.99
C GLU A 2 -1.85 -25.61 -14.26
N GLY A 3 -1.07 -24.51 -14.19
CA GLY A 3 -1.53 -23.17 -14.54
C GLY A 3 -2.03 -22.31 -13.38
N GLY A 4 -1.69 -22.63 -12.14
CA GLY A 4 -1.95 -21.78 -10.97
C GLY A 4 -1.07 -20.51 -10.91
N SER A 5 -1.43 -19.58 -10.02
CA SER A 5 -0.57 -18.43 -9.71
C SER A 5 -0.36 -18.31 -8.19
N VAL A 6 0.80 -17.82 -7.81
CA VAL A 6 1.16 -17.49 -6.42
C VAL A 6 1.61 -16.04 -6.37
N HIS A 7 1.16 -15.32 -5.36
CA HIS A 7 1.58 -13.95 -5.12
C HIS A 7 2.25 -13.87 -3.75
N PHE A 8 3.53 -13.49 -3.74
CA PHE A 8 4.27 -13.18 -2.52
C PHE A 8 4.20 -11.70 -2.23
N LEU A 9 3.64 -11.36 -1.07
CA LEU A 9 3.60 -9.99 -0.55
C LEU A 9 4.51 -9.90 0.67
N PHE A 10 5.55 -9.11 0.57
CA PHE A 10 6.45 -8.79 1.70
C PHE A 10 5.91 -7.56 2.42
N GLN A 11 5.54 -7.74 3.68
CA GLN A 11 5.04 -6.68 4.55
C GLN A 11 5.35 -7.00 6.02
N GLY A 12 4.89 -6.14 6.94
CA GLY A 12 5.08 -6.30 8.37
C GLY A 12 6.42 -5.72 8.84
N GLY A 13 6.43 -4.90 9.90
CA GLY A 13 7.57 -4.07 10.24
C GLY A 13 8.02 -3.23 9.04
N GLU A 14 9.29 -3.34 8.68
CA GLU A 14 9.81 -2.76 7.43
C GLU A 14 10.62 -3.84 6.69
N PRO A 15 10.09 -4.42 5.60
CA PRO A 15 10.74 -5.56 4.94
C PRO A 15 12.10 -5.22 4.31
N THR A 16 12.36 -3.97 3.92
CA THR A 16 13.65 -3.58 3.34
C THR A 16 14.81 -3.68 4.33
N LEU A 17 14.54 -3.73 5.64
CA LEU A 17 15.55 -3.97 6.66
C LEU A 17 16.17 -5.37 6.60
N ALA A 18 15.53 -6.34 5.94
CA ALA A 18 16.11 -7.64 5.67
C ALA A 18 17.28 -7.56 4.69
N GLY A 19 17.41 -6.47 3.96
CA GLY A 19 18.48 -6.23 2.97
C GLY A 19 18.25 -6.96 1.65
N LEU A 20 18.89 -6.46 0.59
CA LEU A 20 18.75 -7.02 -0.77
C LEU A 20 19.20 -8.47 -0.89
N ASP A 21 20.17 -8.90 -0.08
CA ASP A 21 20.69 -10.28 -0.14
C ASP A 21 19.62 -11.31 0.26
N PHE A 22 18.73 -10.96 1.20
CA PHE A 22 17.57 -11.78 1.53
C PHE A 22 16.65 -11.97 0.30
N PHE A 23 16.32 -10.89 -0.39
CA PHE A 23 15.43 -10.95 -1.56
C PHE A 23 16.08 -11.65 -2.75
N ARG A 24 17.38 -11.49 -2.96
CA ARG A 24 18.15 -12.25 -3.96
C ARG A 24 18.09 -13.75 -3.68
N PHE A 25 18.38 -14.15 -2.45
CA PHE A 25 18.33 -15.54 -2.01
C PHE A 25 16.90 -16.11 -2.15
N PHE A 26 15.88 -15.35 -1.78
CA PHE A 26 14.48 -15.75 -1.94
C PHE A 26 14.16 -16.06 -3.41
N LEU A 27 14.50 -15.15 -4.33
CA LEU A 27 14.22 -15.33 -5.77
C LEU A 27 15.02 -16.48 -6.38
N GLU A 28 16.27 -16.68 -5.97
CA GLU A 28 17.07 -17.82 -6.40
C GLU A 28 16.44 -19.16 -5.95
N THR A 29 16.00 -19.21 -4.70
CA THR A 29 15.33 -20.39 -4.14
C THR A 29 14.03 -20.68 -4.86
N GLU A 30 13.18 -19.67 -5.07
CA GLU A 30 11.92 -19.79 -5.80
C GLU A 30 12.14 -20.31 -7.23
N ARG A 31 13.08 -19.72 -7.97
CA ARG A 31 13.42 -20.15 -9.34
C ARG A 31 13.95 -21.58 -9.40
N SER A 32 14.63 -22.05 -8.36
CA SER A 32 15.15 -23.43 -8.29
C SER A 32 14.04 -24.48 -8.17
N MET A 33 12.86 -24.07 -7.73
CA MET A 33 11.72 -25.01 -7.51
C MET A 33 11.05 -25.48 -8.80
N GLN A 34 11.37 -24.92 -9.96
CA GLN A 34 10.93 -25.33 -11.32
C GLN A 34 9.46 -25.80 -11.38
N ARG A 35 8.51 -24.91 -11.09
CA ARG A 35 7.08 -25.22 -11.14
C ARG A 35 6.42 -24.51 -12.30
N ASN A 36 5.40 -25.15 -12.89
CA ASN A 36 4.59 -24.55 -13.96
C ASN A 36 3.47 -23.67 -13.36
N ILE A 37 3.89 -22.63 -12.61
CA ILE A 37 3.00 -21.64 -11.98
C ILE A 37 3.53 -20.23 -12.27
N SER A 38 2.62 -19.27 -12.39
CA SER A 38 2.99 -17.85 -12.45
C SER A 38 3.24 -17.32 -11.05
N VAL A 39 4.37 -16.66 -10.83
CA VAL A 39 4.72 -16.06 -9.54
C VAL A 39 4.76 -14.56 -9.68
N PHE A 40 4.14 -13.86 -8.73
CA PHE A 40 4.10 -12.41 -8.64
C PHE A 40 4.68 -11.97 -7.31
N HIS A 41 5.40 -10.84 -7.32
CA HIS A 41 6.03 -10.29 -6.13
C HIS A 41 5.55 -8.88 -5.87
N SER A 42 5.22 -8.58 -4.63
CA SER A 42 4.98 -7.22 -4.16
C SER A 42 5.61 -6.98 -2.80
N ILE A 43 5.87 -5.73 -2.50
CA ILE A 43 6.43 -5.29 -1.22
C ILE A 43 5.68 -4.05 -0.76
N GLN A 44 5.36 -3.98 0.55
CA GLN A 44 4.91 -2.75 1.19
C GLN A 44 6.04 -2.19 2.03
N THR A 45 6.42 -0.94 1.78
CA THR A 45 7.57 -0.31 2.43
C THR A 45 7.28 1.14 2.81
N ASN A 46 7.95 1.61 3.86
CA ASN A 46 7.98 3.01 4.22
C ASN A 46 8.93 3.85 3.31
N GLY A 47 9.69 3.21 2.44
CA GLY A 47 10.55 3.85 1.43
C GLY A 47 11.86 4.47 1.96
N ILE A 48 12.11 4.47 3.27
CA ILE A 48 13.26 5.19 3.87
C ILE A 48 14.60 4.61 3.42
N CYS A 49 14.65 3.29 3.22
CA CYS A 49 15.89 2.59 2.84
C CYS A 49 16.08 2.45 1.32
N LEU A 50 15.16 2.98 0.51
CA LEU A 50 15.24 2.79 -0.94
C LEU A 50 16.30 3.68 -1.56
N ASP A 51 17.17 3.04 -2.35
CA ASP A 51 18.20 3.65 -3.17
C ASP A 51 18.15 3.14 -4.63
N GLU A 52 19.13 3.49 -5.43
CA GLU A 52 19.21 3.07 -6.84
C GLU A 52 19.34 1.54 -6.97
N GLU A 53 20.01 0.88 -6.04
CA GLU A 53 20.16 -0.57 -6.07
C GLU A 53 18.82 -1.27 -5.83
N TRP A 54 18.02 -0.79 -4.86
CA TRP A 54 16.66 -1.25 -4.62
C TRP A 54 15.75 -1.00 -5.83
N ALA A 55 15.77 0.21 -6.40
CA ALA A 55 14.93 0.54 -7.56
C ALA A 55 15.27 -0.34 -8.78
N SER A 56 16.56 -0.54 -9.03
CA SER A 56 17.04 -1.45 -10.08
C SER A 56 16.61 -2.90 -9.84
N PHE A 57 16.73 -3.38 -8.59
CA PHE A 57 16.30 -4.72 -8.20
C PHE A 57 14.80 -4.93 -8.41
N PHE A 58 13.96 -4.01 -7.94
CA PHE A 58 12.52 -4.10 -8.11
C PHE A 58 12.12 -4.12 -9.58
N LYS A 59 12.74 -3.26 -10.39
CA LYS A 59 12.48 -3.23 -11.83
C LYS A 59 12.87 -4.53 -12.52
N ALA A 60 14.08 -5.02 -12.25
CA ALA A 60 14.61 -6.23 -12.87
C ALA A 60 13.79 -7.49 -12.55
N ASN A 61 13.13 -7.51 -11.39
CA ASN A 61 12.36 -8.65 -10.90
C ASN A 61 10.83 -8.41 -10.90
N SER A 62 10.38 -7.33 -11.57
CA SER A 62 8.95 -7.00 -11.74
C SER A 62 8.16 -6.94 -10.42
N PHE A 63 8.77 -6.37 -9.38
CA PHE A 63 8.06 -6.12 -8.12
C PHE A 63 7.03 -5.01 -8.28
N LEU A 64 5.85 -5.19 -7.68
CA LEU A 64 4.92 -4.11 -7.40
C LEU A 64 5.26 -3.52 -6.03
N VAL A 65 5.55 -2.22 -5.97
CA VAL A 65 5.91 -1.54 -4.73
C VAL A 65 4.72 -0.76 -4.19
N GLY A 66 4.24 -1.13 -3.02
CA GLY A 66 3.30 -0.36 -2.22
C GLY A 66 4.07 0.61 -1.32
N LEU A 67 4.15 1.88 -1.71
CA LEU A 67 4.87 2.90 -0.96
C LEU A 67 3.94 3.60 0.02
N SER A 68 4.30 3.61 1.29
CA SER A 68 3.52 4.24 2.35
C SER A 68 3.67 5.75 2.34
N LEU A 69 2.62 6.49 1.95
CA LEU A 69 2.63 7.96 1.91
C LEU A 69 1.27 8.55 2.28
N ASP A 70 1.19 9.30 3.39
CA ASP A 70 -0.07 9.73 3.98
C ASP A 70 -0.43 11.19 3.62
N GLY A 71 -1.16 11.34 2.52
CA GLY A 71 -1.81 12.60 2.14
C GLY A 71 -0.86 13.76 1.88
N THR A 72 -0.74 14.69 2.81
CA THR A 72 0.17 15.86 2.73
C THR A 72 1.37 15.67 3.64
N GLN A 73 2.46 16.43 3.41
CA GLN A 73 3.63 16.43 4.28
C GLN A 73 3.26 16.61 5.76
N GLU A 74 2.40 17.58 6.06
CA GLU A 74 1.92 17.85 7.41
C GLU A 74 1.27 16.62 8.08
N ASN A 75 0.48 15.87 7.32
CA ASN A 75 -0.17 14.66 7.85
C ASN A 75 0.79 13.47 7.93
N HIS A 76 1.65 13.30 6.93
CA HIS A 76 2.63 12.24 6.88
C HIS A 76 3.62 12.35 8.04
N ASP A 77 4.25 13.51 8.21
CA ASP A 77 5.29 13.76 9.22
C ASP A 77 4.75 13.80 10.66
N LEU A 78 3.43 13.80 10.83
CA LEU A 78 2.82 13.71 12.16
C LEU A 78 2.97 12.33 12.79
N TYR A 79 2.95 11.26 11.97
CA TYR A 79 2.97 9.87 12.45
C TYR A 79 4.08 9.02 11.85
N ARG A 80 4.62 9.40 10.69
CA ARG A 80 5.71 8.69 10.04
C ARG A 80 7.03 9.37 10.31
N LEU A 81 7.60 8.98 11.44
CA LEU A 81 8.86 9.51 11.94
C LEU A 81 9.97 8.49 11.76
N ASP A 82 11.19 8.96 11.55
CA ASP A 82 12.37 8.11 11.59
C ASP A 82 12.82 7.81 13.04
N ALA A 83 13.88 7.02 13.19
CA ALA A 83 14.42 6.67 14.50
C ALA A 83 14.92 7.88 15.31
N ALA A 84 15.15 9.02 14.67
CA ALA A 84 15.54 10.28 15.32
C ALA A 84 14.33 11.17 15.63
N GLY A 85 13.10 10.70 15.35
CA GLY A 85 11.86 11.46 15.56
C GLY A 85 11.63 12.55 14.52
N GLN A 86 12.30 12.50 13.36
CA GLN A 86 12.13 13.47 12.29
C GLN A 86 11.11 12.96 11.26
N GLY A 87 10.33 13.87 10.68
CA GLY A 87 9.41 13.56 9.59
C GLY A 87 10.12 12.90 8.41
N THR A 88 9.43 12.01 7.72
CA THR A 88 10.02 11.19 6.65
C THR A 88 9.53 11.56 5.24
N TRP A 89 8.68 12.58 5.11
CA TRP A 89 8.10 12.98 3.82
C TRP A 89 9.14 13.18 2.71
N ASP A 90 10.21 13.94 2.97
CA ASP A 90 11.23 14.23 1.96
C ASP A 90 11.98 12.97 1.53
N LYS A 91 12.24 12.04 2.45
CA LYS A 91 12.88 10.75 2.15
C LYS A 91 11.97 9.89 1.28
N VAL A 92 10.70 9.83 1.62
CA VAL A 92 9.72 8.97 0.91
C VAL A 92 9.38 9.52 -0.47
N THR A 93 9.24 10.85 -0.61
CA THR A 93 9.04 11.48 -1.92
C THR A 93 10.27 11.38 -2.82
N HIS A 94 11.49 11.42 -2.25
CA HIS A 94 12.70 11.11 -2.99
C HIS A 94 12.71 9.65 -3.47
N ALA A 95 12.36 8.69 -2.60
CA ALA A 95 12.23 7.28 -2.98
C ALA A 95 11.19 7.08 -4.09
N LEU A 96 10.07 7.79 -4.02
CA LEU A 96 9.04 7.76 -5.06
C LEU A 96 9.58 8.24 -6.42
N ALA A 97 10.30 9.37 -6.43
CA ALA A 97 10.92 9.90 -7.65
C ALA A 97 11.95 8.91 -8.23
N LEU A 98 12.68 8.20 -7.37
CA LEU A 98 13.62 7.17 -7.78
C LEU A 98 12.92 5.96 -8.41
N LEU A 99 11.86 5.46 -7.77
CA LEU A 99 11.05 4.36 -8.32
C LEU A 99 10.46 4.72 -9.69
N ASP A 100 9.97 5.95 -9.85
CA ASP A 100 9.46 6.46 -11.12
C ASP A 100 10.56 6.54 -12.20
N ALA A 101 11.73 7.08 -11.87
CA ALA A 101 12.88 7.15 -12.77
C ALA A 101 13.29 5.77 -13.31
N TYR A 102 13.22 4.73 -12.47
CA TYR A 102 13.47 3.33 -12.85
C TYR A 102 12.24 2.63 -13.44
N ARG A 103 11.11 3.31 -13.55
CA ARG A 103 9.83 2.76 -14.06
C ARG A 103 9.40 1.50 -13.29
N VAL A 104 9.54 1.52 -11.98
CA VAL A 104 9.01 0.49 -11.08
C VAL A 104 7.51 0.70 -10.94
N GLU A 105 6.74 -0.38 -11.04
CA GLU A 105 5.30 -0.30 -10.77
C GLU A 105 5.06 0.03 -9.29
N THR A 106 4.39 1.16 -9.05
CA THR A 106 4.24 1.70 -7.69
C THR A 106 2.79 2.09 -7.42
N ASN A 107 2.31 1.71 -6.23
CA ASN A 107 1.05 2.16 -5.67
C ASN A 107 1.32 2.99 -4.41
N LEU A 108 0.63 4.10 -4.21
CA LEU A 108 0.66 4.83 -2.95
C LEU A 108 -0.37 4.26 -1.97
N LEU A 109 0.09 3.89 -0.79
CA LEU A 109 -0.72 3.41 0.31
C LEU A 109 -0.86 4.53 1.35
N CYS A 110 -2.06 5.09 1.44
CA CYS A 110 -2.35 6.23 2.32
C CYS A 110 -3.22 5.77 3.49
N VAL A 111 -2.67 5.79 4.70
CA VAL A 111 -3.43 5.53 5.92
C VAL A 111 -4.22 6.78 6.29
N VAL A 112 -5.54 6.61 6.38
CA VAL A 112 -6.48 7.68 6.67
C VAL A 112 -6.73 7.74 8.18
N THR A 113 -6.07 8.69 8.84
CA THR A 113 -6.31 9.02 10.24
C THR A 113 -7.51 9.96 10.39
N GLY A 114 -8.02 10.12 11.63
CA GLY A 114 -9.09 11.06 11.92
C GLY A 114 -8.76 12.51 11.57
N GLN A 115 -7.49 12.90 11.57
CA GLN A 115 -7.03 14.23 11.17
C GLN A 115 -7.00 14.37 9.64
N LEU A 116 -6.42 13.40 8.93
CA LEU A 116 -6.38 13.39 7.47
C LEU A 116 -7.80 13.38 6.88
N ALA A 117 -8.71 12.60 7.48
CA ALA A 117 -10.08 12.45 7.03
C ALA A 117 -10.89 13.75 6.99
N ARG A 118 -10.46 14.80 7.68
CA ARG A 118 -11.12 16.12 7.69
C ARG A 118 -10.80 16.96 6.44
N LYS A 119 -9.79 16.56 5.64
CA LYS A 119 -9.31 17.34 4.49
C LYS A 119 -9.18 16.46 3.21
N PRO A 120 -10.25 15.76 2.78
CA PRO A 120 -10.18 14.74 1.73
C PRO A 120 -9.65 15.27 0.39
N GLN A 121 -10.14 16.45 -0.05
CA GLN A 121 -9.71 17.03 -1.32
C GLN A 121 -8.24 17.41 -1.32
N ARG A 122 -7.74 17.95 -0.18
CA ARG A 122 -6.33 18.33 -0.04
C ARG A 122 -5.43 17.09 -0.06
N ALA A 123 -5.83 16.03 0.67
CA ALA A 123 -5.11 14.77 0.70
C ALA A 123 -5.00 14.15 -0.71
N PHE A 124 -6.12 14.04 -1.42
CA PHE A 124 -6.15 13.48 -2.76
C PHE A 124 -5.31 14.30 -3.76
N LYS A 125 -5.48 15.63 -3.77
CA LYS A 125 -4.72 16.51 -4.67
C LYS A 125 -3.22 16.41 -4.42
N SER A 126 -2.78 16.43 -3.15
CA SER A 126 -1.36 16.32 -2.80
C SER A 126 -0.73 15.03 -3.33
N LEU A 127 -1.42 13.88 -3.22
CA LEU A 127 -0.93 12.61 -3.76
C LEU A 127 -0.87 12.64 -5.30
N CYS A 128 -1.87 13.23 -5.96
CA CYS A 128 -1.86 13.35 -7.42
C CYS A 128 -0.74 14.28 -7.95
N GLU A 129 -0.41 15.33 -7.21
CA GLU A 129 0.67 16.28 -7.55
C GLU A 129 2.06 15.61 -7.54
N LEU A 130 2.20 14.46 -6.90
CA LEU A 130 3.42 13.64 -6.94
C LEU A 130 3.54 12.79 -8.23
N GLY A 131 2.61 12.93 -9.17
CA GLY A 131 2.65 12.24 -10.46
C GLY A 131 2.18 10.79 -10.43
N GLN A 132 1.69 10.30 -9.29
CA GLN A 132 1.22 8.92 -9.16
C GLN A 132 -0.24 8.78 -9.53
N HIS A 133 -0.56 7.65 -10.17
CA HIS A 133 -1.88 7.35 -10.69
C HIS A 133 -2.54 6.14 -10.02
N ASN A 134 -1.88 5.48 -9.06
CA ASN A 134 -2.40 4.32 -8.35
C ASN A 134 -2.42 4.60 -6.84
N LEU A 135 -3.61 4.76 -6.29
CA LEU A 135 -3.83 5.15 -4.89
C LEU A 135 -4.70 4.14 -4.17
N GLN A 136 -4.39 3.91 -2.90
CA GLN A 136 -5.26 3.16 -1.99
C GLN A 136 -5.38 3.90 -0.66
N PHE A 137 -6.62 4.13 -0.22
CA PHE A 137 -6.93 4.73 1.08
C PHE A 137 -7.29 3.65 2.09
N ILE A 138 -6.45 3.51 3.12
CA ILE A 138 -6.57 2.46 4.14
C ILE A 138 -7.07 3.12 5.43
N PRO A 139 -8.20 2.71 6.01
CA PRO A 139 -8.65 3.28 7.27
C PRO A 139 -7.65 2.97 8.39
N CYS A 140 -7.28 3.99 9.17
CA CYS A 140 -6.54 3.80 10.40
C CYS A 140 -7.44 3.08 11.41
N LEU A 141 -6.98 1.93 11.89
CA LEU A 141 -7.70 1.16 12.90
C LEU A 141 -7.12 1.44 14.30
N ASP A 142 -7.99 1.55 15.27
CA ASP A 142 -7.60 1.55 16.68
C ASP A 142 -7.22 0.13 17.13
N PRO A 143 -6.40 -0.03 18.18
CA PRO A 143 -6.20 -1.33 18.81
C PRO A 143 -7.53 -1.95 19.23
N LEU A 144 -7.64 -3.28 19.09
CA LEU A 144 -8.91 -4.01 19.35
C LEU A 144 -9.44 -3.83 20.78
N ASP A 145 -8.54 -3.61 21.74
CA ASP A 145 -8.84 -3.44 23.16
C ASP A 145 -9.09 -1.98 23.57
N THR A 146 -8.81 -1.01 22.69
CA THR A 146 -8.88 0.43 22.99
C THR A 146 -9.46 1.20 21.80
N ILE A 147 -10.77 1.11 21.62
CA ILE A 147 -11.46 1.77 20.50
C ILE A 147 -11.70 3.24 20.81
N GLY A 148 -11.22 4.12 19.93
CA GLY A 148 -11.38 5.57 20.02
C GLY A 148 -10.44 6.24 21.02
N GLY A 149 -10.56 7.57 21.12
CA GLY A 149 -9.86 8.37 22.13
C GLY A 149 -8.42 8.78 21.77
N GLN A 150 -7.85 8.25 20.71
CA GLN A 150 -6.53 8.65 20.22
C GLN A 150 -6.64 9.82 19.24
N ALA A 151 -5.56 10.60 19.09
CA ALA A 151 -5.52 11.70 18.14
C ALA A 151 -5.70 11.24 16.67
N TYR A 152 -5.30 10.02 16.37
CA TYR A 152 -5.43 9.40 15.04
C TYR A 152 -6.75 8.65 14.84
N SER A 153 -7.53 8.37 15.89
CA SER A 153 -8.74 7.55 15.82
C SER A 153 -9.69 8.03 14.71
N LEU A 154 -10.16 7.10 13.93
CA LEU A 154 -11.02 7.33 12.78
C LEU A 154 -12.39 6.67 13.02
N THR A 155 -13.48 7.44 12.93
CA THR A 155 -14.82 6.85 13.01
C THR A 155 -15.30 6.41 11.62
N PRO A 156 -16.19 5.40 11.53
CA PRO A 156 -16.77 4.96 10.26
C PRO A 156 -17.45 6.10 9.48
N GLU A 157 -18.16 7.00 10.18
CA GLU A 157 -18.84 8.14 9.56
C GLU A 157 -17.85 9.16 9.00
N LEU A 158 -16.73 9.39 9.68
CA LEU A 158 -15.70 10.29 9.21
C LEU A 158 -14.96 9.71 8.00
N TYR A 159 -14.69 8.40 8.02
CA TYR A 159 -14.12 7.70 6.88
C TYR A 159 -15.05 7.72 5.65
N GLY A 160 -16.34 7.46 5.85
CA GLY A 160 -17.33 7.55 4.77
C GLY A 160 -17.39 8.94 4.15
N ARG A 161 -17.40 10.00 4.98
CA ARG A 161 -17.34 11.39 4.48
C ARG A 161 -16.02 11.68 3.74
N PHE A 162 -14.90 11.14 4.22
CA PHE A 162 -13.62 11.25 3.54
C PHE A 162 -13.69 10.64 2.14
N LEU A 163 -14.16 9.39 2.03
CA LEU A 163 -14.27 8.73 0.73
C LEU A 163 -15.20 9.47 -0.22
N CYS A 164 -16.34 10.00 0.24
CA CYS A 164 -17.21 10.84 -0.58
C CYS A 164 -16.49 12.10 -1.08
N GLY A 165 -15.77 12.79 -0.20
CA GLY A 165 -15.03 13.99 -0.58
C GLY A 165 -13.85 13.74 -1.54
N VAL A 166 -13.18 12.57 -1.42
CA VAL A 166 -12.19 12.11 -2.39
C VAL A 166 -12.87 11.76 -3.71
N PHE A 167 -14.00 11.04 -3.68
CA PHE A 167 -14.75 10.66 -4.87
C PHE A 167 -15.16 11.86 -5.72
N ASP A 168 -15.69 12.91 -5.11
CA ASP A 168 -16.09 14.12 -5.84
C ASP A 168 -14.92 14.75 -6.61
N THR A 169 -13.73 14.77 -5.99
CA THR A 169 -12.53 15.32 -6.64
C THR A 169 -11.99 14.37 -7.71
N TRP A 170 -11.98 13.08 -7.43
CA TRP A 170 -11.60 12.02 -8.37
C TRP A 170 -12.47 12.03 -9.61
N TYR A 171 -13.79 12.10 -9.44
CA TYR A 171 -14.75 12.15 -10.55
C TYR A 171 -14.56 13.38 -11.43
N GLN A 172 -14.26 14.54 -10.82
CA GLN A 172 -13.91 15.74 -11.58
C GLN A 172 -12.63 15.56 -12.43
N GLN A 173 -11.61 14.84 -11.92
CA GLN A 173 -10.41 14.52 -12.70
C GLN A 173 -10.75 13.59 -13.86
N LEU A 174 -11.55 12.55 -13.60
CA LEU A 174 -11.99 11.61 -14.62
C LEU A 174 -12.75 12.32 -15.76
N GLN A 175 -13.66 13.25 -15.44
CA GLN A 175 -14.38 14.06 -16.43
C GLN A 175 -13.47 14.94 -17.29
N ARG A 176 -12.29 15.31 -16.78
CA ARG A 176 -11.25 16.07 -17.52
C ARG A 176 -10.32 15.16 -18.33
N GLY A 177 -10.54 13.86 -18.33
CA GLY A 177 -9.70 12.87 -19.02
C GLY A 177 -8.48 12.43 -18.21
N ASN A 178 -8.35 12.85 -16.95
CA ASN A 178 -7.26 12.45 -16.07
C ASN A 178 -7.68 11.21 -15.28
N TYR A 179 -7.33 10.03 -15.76
CA TYR A 179 -7.60 8.79 -15.04
C TYR A 179 -6.59 8.58 -13.91
N ILE A 180 -7.11 8.38 -12.71
CA ILE A 180 -6.36 8.00 -11.52
C ILE A 180 -7.03 6.76 -10.95
N SER A 181 -6.29 5.68 -10.82
CA SER A 181 -6.76 4.46 -10.18
C SER A 181 -6.87 4.69 -8.67
N VAL A 182 -8.07 4.56 -8.13
CA VAL A 182 -8.31 4.54 -6.68
C VAL A 182 -8.94 3.20 -6.35
N ARG A 183 -8.14 2.30 -5.77
CA ARG A 183 -8.53 0.91 -5.52
C ARG A 183 -9.88 0.77 -4.80
N ASN A 184 -10.14 1.66 -3.83
CA ASN A 184 -11.41 1.66 -3.11
C ASN A 184 -12.61 1.85 -4.06
N PHE A 185 -12.52 2.77 -5.02
CA PHE A 185 -13.60 3.06 -5.95
C PHE A 185 -13.72 1.98 -7.03
N GLU A 186 -12.60 1.43 -7.46
CA GLU A 186 -12.60 0.29 -8.40
C GLU A 186 -13.28 -0.93 -7.78
N ASP A 187 -12.98 -1.24 -6.52
CA ASP A 187 -13.65 -2.34 -5.81
C ASP A 187 -15.16 -2.09 -5.67
N TYR A 188 -15.59 -0.86 -5.36
CA TYR A 188 -17.01 -0.53 -5.30
C TYR A 188 -17.70 -0.64 -6.65
N LEU A 189 -17.07 -0.17 -7.73
CA LEU A 189 -17.60 -0.32 -9.08
C LEU A 189 -17.68 -1.80 -9.50
N ARG A 190 -16.66 -2.61 -9.17
CA ARG A 190 -16.69 -4.06 -9.43
C ARG A 190 -17.87 -4.72 -8.73
N ILE A 191 -18.10 -4.42 -7.46
CA ILE A 191 -19.23 -4.95 -6.68
C ILE A 191 -20.56 -4.55 -7.31
N LEU A 192 -20.73 -3.28 -7.70
CA LEU A 192 -21.93 -2.80 -8.36
C LEU A 192 -22.20 -3.48 -9.72
N LEU A 193 -21.14 -3.89 -10.42
CA LEU A 193 -21.21 -4.62 -11.68
C LEU A 193 -21.31 -6.15 -11.49
N GLY A 194 -21.46 -6.63 -10.26
CA GLY A 194 -21.54 -8.07 -9.95
C GLY A 194 -20.21 -8.81 -10.07
N MET A 195 -19.09 -8.11 -10.11
CA MET A 195 -17.74 -8.69 -10.14
C MET A 195 -17.16 -8.76 -8.72
N PRO A 196 -16.28 -9.75 -8.43
CA PRO A 196 -15.62 -9.82 -7.13
C PRO A 196 -14.67 -8.63 -6.94
N PRO A 197 -14.59 -8.04 -5.73
CA PRO A 197 -13.60 -7.03 -5.41
C PRO A 197 -12.19 -7.61 -5.39
N THR A 198 -11.17 -6.75 -5.45
CA THR A 198 -9.77 -7.16 -5.43
C THR A 198 -9.16 -7.19 -4.02
N SER A 199 -9.79 -6.49 -3.06
CA SER A 199 -9.35 -6.46 -1.66
C SER A 199 -10.18 -7.43 -0.81
N CYS A 200 -9.53 -8.13 0.12
CA CYS A 200 -10.21 -9.03 1.06
C CYS A 200 -11.18 -8.26 1.98
N ALA A 201 -10.85 -7.02 2.36
CA ALA A 201 -11.70 -6.16 3.17
C ALA A 201 -13.08 -5.89 2.52
N SER A 202 -13.16 -5.92 1.19
CA SER A 202 -14.38 -5.70 0.42
C SER A 202 -15.07 -7.00 0.00
N SER A 203 -14.41 -8.16 0.14
CA SER A 203 -14.92 -9.47 -0.36
C SER A 203 -15.96 -10.10 0.57
N GLY A 204 -15.96 -9.75 1.86
CA GLY A 204 -16.81 -10.37 2.87
C GLY A 204 -16.41 -11.81 3.23
N SER A 205 -15.23 -12.27 2.77
CA SER A 205 -14.69 -13.61 3.07
C SER A 205 -13.22 -13.51 3.47
N CYS A 206 -12.79 -14.42 4.36
CA CYS A 206 -11.40 -14.55 4.82
C CYS A 206 -10.76 -15.85 4.32
N GLY A 207 -9.45 -16.01 4.54
CA GLY A 207 -8.75 -17.26 4.20
C GLY A 207 -8.21 -17.32 2.78
N HIS A 208 -7.95 -16.18 2.16
CA HIS A 208 -7.40 -16.10 0.80
C HIS A 208 -5.88 -16.17 0.76
N TYR A 209 -5.19 -16.00 1.88
CA TYR A 209 -3.73 -16.03 1.96
C TYR A 209 -3.24 -16.59 3.30
N LEU A 210 -1.95 -16.88 3.36
CA LEU A 210 -1.26 -17.27 4.57
C LEU A 210 -0.17 -16.23 4.86
N THR A 211 -0.08 -15.81 6.11
CA THR A 211 1.03 -14.99 6.62
C THR A 211 2.09 -15.91 7.19
N VAL A 212 3.33 -15.71 6.77
CA VAL A 212 4.51 -16.44 7.27
C VAL A 212 5.36 -15.44 8.03
N GLU A 213 5.56 -15.69 9.33
CA GLU A 213 6.40 -14.86 10.17
C GLU A 213 7.88 -15.27 10.12
N GLY A 214 8.76 -14.40 10.63
CA GLY A 214 10.21 -14.61 10.59
C GLY A 214 10.70 -15.83 11.36
N ASP A 215 9.93 -16.36 12.29
CA ASP A 215 10.20 -17.61 13.02
C ASP A 215 9.65 -18.86 12.32
N GLY A 216 8.97 -18.69 11.18
CA GLY A 216 8.30 -19.74 10.42
C GLY A 216 6.89 -20.07 10.87
N SER A 217 6.32 -19.32 11.82
CA SER A 217 4.92 -19.46 12.22
C SER A 217 3.98 -19.09 11.07
N LEU A 218 2.84 -19.79 10.97
CA LEU A 218 1.85 -19.59 9.91
C LEU A 218 0.53 -19.08 10.50
N TYR A 219 0.01 -18.01 9.93
CA TYR A 219 -1.25 -17.40 10.32
C TYR A 219 -2.21 -17.28 9.14
N PRO A 220 -3.52 -17.36 9.35
CA PRO A 220 -4.51 -17.21 8.27
C PRO A 220 -4.66 -15.77 7.80
N CYS A 221 -4.11 -14.80 8.52
CA CYS A 221 -4.19 -13.37 8.23
C CYS A 221 -3.19 -12.61 9.13
N ASP A 222 -2.64 -11.51 8.65
CA ASP A 222 -1.75 -10.59 9.37
C ASP A 222 -2.39 -9.95 10.62
N PHE A 223 -3.73 -9.89 10.70
CA PHE A 223 -4.43 -9.48 11.93
C PHE A 223 -4.36 -10.49 13.09
N TYR A 224 -3.82 -11.67 12.88
CA TYR A 224 -3.67 -12.72 13.90
C TYR A 224 -2.21 -12.93 14.33
N VAL A 225 -1.31 -12.09 13.85
CA VAL A 225 0.11 -12.11 14.22
C VAL A 225 0.33 -11.44 15.58
#